data_9a249669bc5ce104eb7bd30a02b297f7
#
_entry.id   9a249669bc5ce104eb7bd30a02b297f7
#
_cell.length_a   1.000
_cell.length_b   1.000
_cell.length_c   1.000
_cell.angle_alpha   90.00
_cell.angle_beta   90.00
_cell.angle_gamma   90.00
#
_symmetry.space_group_name_H-M   'P 1'
#
loop_
_entity.id
_entity.type
_entity.pdbx_description
1 polymer ?
#
loop_
_entity_poly.entity_id
_entity_poly.type
_entity_poly.pdbx_seq_one_letter_code
_entity_poly.pdbx_strand_id
1 'polypeptide(L)'
;FWFPTIEDHWVTGKNGQDEVNCKEGVITLAEIPFVRMRNSLDSNVIDSIINTSFCQQVSKMNQYFDKNFTLSLSVSTKSLDLLGVSIKLTPKEFAFYWWLYEEGEQGFLRSPAAYENTDNVGKYLSYYIQVSTDARIFSTFGADELAIKAGDYSDIEKGIPNDWFEQNISKINHEIETKLPVDVANRVKIDSKWENRIRRSAVNVYLTEVNVHII
;
A
#
# COMPACT_ATOMS: atom_id res chain seq x y z
N PHE A 1 1.11 27.61 13.08
CA PHE A 1 2.05 27.59 14.22
C PHE A 1 3.38 28.15 13.72
N TRP A 2 3.89 29.15 14.39
CA TRP A 2 5.17 29.80 14.10
C TRP A 2 6.27 29.02 14.82
N PHE A 3 7.30 28.59 14.10
CA PHE A 3 8.54 28.08 14.70
C PHE A 3 9.66 29.08 14.42
N PRO A 4 10.32 29.61 15.45
CA PRO A 4 11.49 30.44 15.23
C PRO A 4 12.62 29.59 14.59
N THR A 5 13.20 30.09 13.51
CA THR A 5 14.41 29.50 12.96
C THR A 5 15.60 29.81 13.87
N ILE A 6 16.64 28.93 13.86
CA ILE A 6 17.84 29.05 14.71
C ILE A 6 18.62 30.37 14.51
N GLU A 7 18.23 31.18 13.55
CA GLU A 7 18.85 32.47 13.19
C GLU A 7 18.03 33.71 13.58
N ASP A 8 16.98 33.58 14.38
CA ASP A 8 16.23 34.73 14.88
C ASP A 8 17.05 35.50 15.91
N HIS A 9 17.72 36.56 15.46
CA HIS A 9 18.36 37.53 16.31
C HIS A 9 17.35 38.56 16.82
N TRP A 10 17.11 38.57 18.10
CA TRP A 10 16.37 39.63 18.76
C TRP A 10 17.22 40.92 18.72
N VAL A 11 16.75 41.94 18.01
CA VAL A 11 17.39 43.25 17.99
C VAL A 11 16.56 44.17 18.86
N THR A 12 17.11 44.60 19.96
CA THR A 12 16.49 45.61 20.82
C THR A 12 16.51 46.95 20.09
N GLY A 13 15.33 47.41 19.66
CA GLY A 13 15.19 48.74 19.02
C GLY A 13 15.52 49.86 19.99
N LYS A 14 15.93 51.02 19.45
CA LYS A 14 16.32 52.23 20.23
C LYS A 14 15.26 52.76 21.20
N ASN A 15 14.00 52.29 21.06
CA ASN A 15 12.86 52.68 21.88
C ASN A 15 12.27 51.58 22.74
N GLY A 16 13.06 50.49 22.99
CA GLY A 16 12.60 49.37 23.83
C GLY A 16 11.50 48.49 23.20
N GLN A 17 11.25 48.62 21.91
CA GLN A 17 10.38 47.71 21.15
C GLN A 17 11.27 46.67 20.46
N ASP A 18 11.01 45.40 20.70
CA ASP A 18 11.67 44.30 20.03
C ASP A 18 11.15 44.17 18.59
N GLU A 19 11.98 44.51 17.61
CA GLU A 19 11.70 44.22 16.21
C GLU A 19 12.15 42.79 15.86
N VAL A 20 11.20 41.96 15.49
CA VAL A 20 11.47 40.61 14.99
C VAL A 20 11.69 40.73 13.47
N ASN A 21 12.93 40.51 13.03
CA ASN A 21 13.23 40.41 11.61
C ASN A 21 12.83 38.99 11.14
N CYS A 22 11.70 38.91 10.46
CA CYS A 22 11.22 37.65 9.88
C CYS A 22 11.74 37.52 8.44
N LYS A 23 12.51 36.49 8.14
CA LYS A 23 12.77 36.07 6.77
C LYS A 23 11.57 35.29 6.24
N GLU A 24 11.14 35.58 5.03
CA GLU A 24 10.15 34.76 4.35
C GLU A 24 10.67 33.31 4.23
N GLY A 25 10.04 32.40 4.95
CA GLY A 25 10.30 30.97 4.87
C GLY A 25 9.07 30.25 4.31
N VAL A 26 9.32 29.25 3.48
CA VAL A 26 8.25 28.35 3.01
C VAL A 26 7.90 27.42 4.16
N ILE A 27 6.70 27.58 4.73
CA ILE A 27 6.17 26.63 5.71
C ILE A 27 5.59 25.47 4.91
N THR A 28 6.30 24.34 4.86
CA THR A 28 5.74 23.11 4.38
C THR A 28 4.97 22.46 5.54
N LEU A 29 3.65 22.47 5.47
CA LEU A 29 2.82 21.65 6.34
C LEU A 29 3.06 20.18 5.96
N ALA A 30 4.00 19.55 6.63
CA ALA A 30 4.06 18.09 6.61
C ALA A 30 2.83 17.57 7.37
N GLU A 31 1.99 16.76 6.72
CA GLU A 31 1.05 15.94 7.48
C GLU A 31 1.87 15.11 8.47
N ILE A 32 1.69 15.40 9.77
CA ILE A 32 2.39 14.65 10.80
C ILE A 32 1.63 13.33 10.96
N PRO A 33 2.11 12.21 10.46
CA PRO A 33 1.43 10.91 10.55
C PRO A 33 1.29 10.41 11.99
N PHE A 34 1.93 11.08 12.94
CA PHE A 34 2.02 10.70 14.35
C PHE A 34 0.69 10.51 15.08
N VAL A 35 -0.36 11.25 14.72
CA VAL A 35 -1.63 11.18 15.45
C VAL A 35 -2.33 9.84 15.21
N ARG A 36 -2.19 9.27 14.02
CA ARG A 36 -2.77 7.95 13.68
C ARG A 36 -1.90 6.79 14.17
N MET A 37 -0.59 6.98 14.21
CA MET A 37 0.36 5.95 14.63
C MET A 37 0.38 5.72 16.15
N ARG A 38 -0.03 6.70 16.96
CA ARG A 38 -0.06 6.58 18.42
C ARG A 38 -0.86 5.39 18.93
N ASN A 39 -1.90 4.98 18.21
CA ASN A 39 -2.75 3.85 18.60
C ASN A 39 -2.13 2.48 18.24
N SER A 40 -1.07 2.47 17.43
CA SER A 40 -0.40 1.25 16.97
C SER A 40 0.99 1.04 17.61
N LEU A 41 1.44 1.97 18.44
CA LEU A 41 2.72 1.87 19.14
C LEU A 41 2.54 1.20 20.49
N ASP A 42 3.46 0.26 20.81
CA ASP A 42 3.59 -0.29 22.14
C ASP A 42 3.91 0.84 23.15
N SER A 43 3.31 0.78 24.34
CA SER A 43 3.53 1.75 25.42
C SER A 43 5.01 1.94 25.75
N ASN A 44 5.79 0.85 25.74
CA ASN A 44 7.24 0.90 25.99
C ASN A 44 8.00 1.72 24.93
N VAL A 45 7.55 1.68 23.68
CA VAL A 45 8.14 2.47 22.59
C VAL A 45 7.79 3.93 22.76
N ILE A 46 6.54 4.25 23.12
CA ILE A 46 6.08 5.61 23.41
C ILE A 46 6.92 6.21 24.54
N ASP A 47 7.08 5.50 25.65
CA ASP A 47 7.83 5.95 26.81
C ASP A 47 9.34 6.20 26.49
N SER A 48 9.92 5.40 25.61
CA SER A 48 11.31 5.57 25.14
C SER A 48 11.51 6.79 24.25
N ILE A 49 10.44 7.30 23.66
CA ILE A 49 10.45 8.40 22.69
C ILE A 49 10.13 9.75 23.35
N ILE A 50 9.21 9.78 24.31
CA ILE A 50 8.67 11.02 24.92
C ILE A 50 9.76 11.95 25.49
N ASN A 51 10.85 11.41 26.01
CA ASN A 51 11.92 12.18 26.67
C ASN A 51 13.05 12.59 25.71
N THR A 52 12.86 12.49 24.40
CA THR A 52 13.90 12.83 23.41
C THR A 52 13.51 14.06 22.59
N SER A 53 14.47 14.71 21.90
CA SER A 53 14.16 15.83 21.01
C SER A 53 13.27 15.39 19.87
N PHE A 54 12.49 16.33 19.28
CA PHE A 54 11.56 16.03 18.17
C PHE A 54 12.24 15.27 17.03
N CYS A 55 13.42 15.71 16.58
CA CYS A 55 14.17 15.01 15.52
C CYS A 55 14.54 13.57 15.90
N GLN A 56 14.92 13.34 17.15
CA GLN A 56 15.23 12.00 17.65
C GLN A 56 13.97 11.14 17.79
N GLN A 57 12.84 11.75 18.18
CA GLN A 57 11.55 11.08 18.21
C GLN A 57 11.16 10.59 16.82
N VAL A 58 11.23 11.45 15.81
CA VAL A 58 10.97 11.11 14.41
C VAL A 58 11.88 9.99 13.92
N SER A 59 13.18 10.11 14.17
CA SER A 59 14.15 9.10 13.74
C SER A 59 13.91 7.73 14.38
N LYS A 60 13.64 7.69 15.69
CA LYS A 60 13.34 6.44 16.40
C LYS A 60 12.02 5.81 15.94
N MET A 61 11.00 6.65 15.69
CA MET A 61 9.72 6.16 15.16
C MET A 61 9.89 5.57 13.76
N ASN A 62 10.60 6.24 12.87
CA ASN A 62 10.87 5.70 11.54
C ASN A 62 11.63 4.36 11.61
N GLN A 63 12.64 4.25 12.45
CA GLN A 63 13.37 3.00 12.67
C GLN A 63 12.48 1.88 13.23
N TYR A 64 11.55 2.21 14.13
CA TYR A 64 10.61 1.25 14.68
C TYR A 64 9.65 0.75 13.59
N PHE A 65 9.11 1.65 12.78
CA PHE A 65 8.21 1.30 11.68
C PHE A 65 8.94 0.49 10.60
N ASP A 66 10.14 0.85 10.24
CA ASP A 66 10.93 0.10 9.24
C ASP A 66 11.21 -1.35 9.69
N LYS A 67 11.42 -1.56 11.00
CA LYS A 67 11.65 -2.90 11.56
C LYS A 67 10.38 -3.75 11.74
N ASN A 68 9.24 -3.11 11.98
CA ASN A 68 8.00 -3.78 12.35
C ASN A 68 6.89 -3.57 11.32
N PHE A 69 7.25 -3.15 10.11
CA PHE A 69 6.27 -2.92 9.05
C PHE A 69 5.72 -4.26 8.56
N THR A 70 4.51 -4.58 8.99
CA THR A 70 3.84 -5.83 8.65
C THR A 70 2.52 -5.55 7.99
N LEU A 71 2.29 -6.16 6.82
CA LEU A 71 1.02 -6.17 6.12
C LEU A 71 0.36 -7.54 6.35
N SER A 72 -0.86 -7.55 6.86
CA SER A 72 -1.65 -8.77 6.99
C SER A 72 -2.74 -8.81 5.93
N LEU A 73 -2.77 -9.86 5.11
CA LEU A 73 -3.85 -10.13 4.17
C LEU A 73 -4.88 -11.03 4.88
N SER A 74 -5.99 -10.45 5.30
CA SER A 74 -7.05 -11.21 5.98
C SER A 74 -8.05 -11.75 4.98
N VAL A 75 -8.00 -13.06 4.75
CA VAL A 75 -8.88 -13.77 3.80
C VAL A 75 -10.34 -13.71 4.25
N SER A 76 -10.57 -13.85 5.56
CA SER A 76 -11.93 -13.86 6.13
C SER A 76 -12.65 -12.53 5.99
N THR A 77 -11.96 -11.42 6.22
CA THR A 77 -12.51 -10.05 6.16
C THR A 77 -12.32 -9.36 4.80
N LYS A 78 -11.51 -9.95 3.91
CA LYS A 78 -11.07 -9.38 2.62
C LYS A 78 -10.44 -8.01 2.84
N SER A 79 -9.53 -7.92 3.80
CA SER A 79 -8.88 -6.68 4.16
C SER A 79 -7.35 -6.78 4.13
N LEU A 80 -6.74 -5.64 3.84
CA LEU A 80 -5.33 -5.39 4.03
C LEU A 80 -5.18 -4.67 5.36
N ASP A 81 -4.59 -5.32 6.34
CA ASP A 81 -4.45 -4.78 7.69
C ASP A 81 -3.01 -4.35 7.93
N LEU A 82 -2.80 -3.05 8.18
CA LEU A 82 -1.50 -2.43 8.27
C LEU A 82 -1.53 -1.29 9.28
N LEU A 83 -0.59 -1.29 10.23
CA LEU A 83 -0.46 -0.22 11.23
C LEU A 83 -1.78 0.12 11.95
N GLY A 84 -2.61 -0.88 12.25
CA GLY A 84 -3.92 -0.68 12.88
C GLY A 84 -5.01 -0.11 11.96
N VAL A 85 -4.73 0.06 10.68
CA VAL A 85 -5.70 0.47 9.66
C VAL A 85 -6.12 -0.76 8.87
N SER A 86 -7.43 -1.00 8.76
CA SER A 86 -8.02 -2.07 7.95
C SER A 86 -8.60 -1.50 6.66
N ILE A 87 -8.05 -1.93 5.52
CA ILE A 87 -8.48 -1.53 4.18
C ILE A 87 -9.32 -2.66 3.61
N LYS A 88 -10.64 -2.51 3.63
CA LYS A 88 -11.55 -3.50 3.06
C LYS A 88 -11.60 -3.37 1.56
N LEU A 89 -11.40 -4.48 0.87
CA LEU A 89 -11.51 -4.62 -0.57
C LEU A 89 -12.73 -5.49 -0.91
N THR A 90 -13.26 -5.33 -2.13
CA THR A 90 -14.21 -6.31 -2.64
C THR A 90 -13.52 -7.67 -2.82
N PRO A 91 -14.25 -8.81 -2.79
CA PRO A 91 -13.64 -10.12 -2.99
C PRO A 91 -12.79 -10.20 -4.26
N LYS A 92 -13.25 -9.55 -5.34
CA LYS A 92 -12.55 -9.48 -6.62
C LYS A 92 -11.21 -8.74 -6.51
N GLU A 93 -11.21 -7.59 -5.86
CA GLU A 93 -10.02 -6.75 -5.67
C GLU A 93 -9.04 -7.40 -4.69
N PHE A 94 -9.54 -8.02 -3.62
CA PHE A 94 -8.70 -8.73 -2.66
C PHE A 94 -7.98 -9.92 -3.30
N ALA A 95 -8.72 -10.78 -4.04
CA ALA A 95 -8.14 -11.91 -4.76
C ALA A 95 -7.11 -11.44 -5.81
N PHE A 96 -7.38 -10.31 -6.48
CA PHE A 96 -6.47 -9.72 -7.46
C PHE A 96 -5.17 -9.22 -6.81
N TYR A 97 -5.26 -8.55 -5.66
CA TYR A 97 -4.10 -8.10 -4.90
C TYR A 97 -3.29 -9.29 -4.40
N TRP A 98 -3.95 -10.32 -3.84
CA TRP A 98 -3.31 -11.53 -3.36
C TRP A 98 -2.60 -12.29 -4.48
N TRP A 99 -3.25 -12.47 -5.62
CA TRP A 99 -2.62 -13.07 -6.78
C TRP A 99 -1.35 -12.32 -7.22
N LEU A 100 -1.41 -11.00 -7.36
CA LEU A 100 -0.23 -10.20 -7.72
C LEU A 100 0.88 -10.27 -6.65
N TYR A 101 0.52 -10.39 -5.39
CA TYR A 101 1.48 -10.61 -4.32
C TYR A 101 2.21 -11.94 -4.50
N GLU A 102 1.50 -13.02 -4.81
CA GLU A 102 2.09 -14.35 -5.03
C GLU A 102 2.93 -14.45 -6.33
N GLU A 103 2.68 -13.60 -7.33
CA GLU A 103 3.57 -13.49 -8.50
C GLU A 103 4.96 -12.90 -8.14
N GLY A 104 5.12 -12.43 -6.91
CA GLY A 104 6.40 -12.03 -6.34
C GLY A 104 6.95 -10.72 -6.91
N GLU A 105 8.26 -10.53 -6.75
CA GLU A 105 8.98 -9.35 -7.23
C GLU A 105 8.89 -9.19 -8.75
N GLN A 106 8.80 -10.30 -9.48
CA GLN A 106 8.66 -10.29 -10.93
C GLN A 106 7.30 -9.73 -11.36
N GLY A 107 6.26 -9.90 -10.53
CA GLY A 107 4.92 -9.42 -10.80
C GLY A 107 4.33 -9.93 -12.13
N PHE A 108 3.25 -9.31 -12.56
CA PHE A 108 2.58 -9.66 -13.81
C PHE A 108 3.16 -8.89 -15.00
N LEU A 109 3.66 -9.61 -16.00
CA LEU A 109 4.18 -9.04 -17.25
C LEU A 109 3.01 -8.63 -18.15
N ARG A 110 2.88 -7.33 -18.45
CA ARG A 110 1.76 -6.76 -19.20
C ARG A 110 2.03 -6.80 -20.72
N SER A 111 2.17 -8.00 -21.25
CA SER A 111 2.30 -8.25 -22.70
C SER A 111 1.00 -8.81 -23.27
N PRO A 112 0.72 -8.63 -24.58
CA PRO A 112 -0.42 -9.27 -25.22
C PRO A 112 -0.51 -10.77 -24.94
N ALA A 113 0.60 -11.48 -25.05
CA ALA A 113 0.66 -12.91 -24.78
C ALA A 113 0.31 -13.26 -23.32
N ALA A 114 0.71 -12.43 -22.34
CA ALA A 114 0.37 -12.66 -20.94
C ALA A 114 -1.11 -12.39 -20.64
N TYR A 115 -1.70 -11.42 -21.33
CA TYR A 115 -3.14 -11.15 -21.22
C TYR A 115 -3.98 -12.24 -21.87
N GLU A 116 -3.52 -12.82 -22.97
CA GLU A 116 -4.19 -13.92 -23.69
C GLU A 116 -4.00 -15.27 -22.98
N ASN A 117 -3.00 -15.40 -22.11
CA ASN A 117 -2.70 -16.64 -21.41
C ASN A 117 -3.78 -16.95 -20.36
N THR A 118 -4.54 -18.01 -20.59
CA THR A 118 -5.61 -18.50 -19.72
C THR A 118 -5.11 -19.05 -18.38
N ASP A 119 -3.87 -19.51 -18.29
CA ASP A 119 -3.27 -19.94 -17.01
C ASP A 119 -3.24 -18.80 -15.99
N ASN A 120 -3.02 -17.56 -16.44
CA ASN A 120 -3.05 -16.40 -15.55
C ASN A 120 -4.45 -16.15 -14.99
N VAL A 121 -5.49 -16.39 -15.78
CA VAL A 121 -6.88 -16.37 -15.30
C VAL A 121 -7.12 -17.48 -14.29
N GLY A 122 -6.66 -18.69 -14.59
CA GLY A 122 -6.75 -19.85 -13.69
C GLY A 122 -6.12 -19.57 -12.34
N LYS A 123 -4.90 -19.02 -12.33
CA LYS A 123 -4.23 -18.59 -11.11
C LYS A 123 -5.06 -17.57 -10.33
N TYR A 124 -5.48 -16.48 -10.97
CA TYR A 124 -6.33 -15.48 -10.33
C TYR A 124 -7.61 -16.09 -9.74
N LEU A 125 -8.32 -16.92 -10.50
CA LEU A 125 -9.55 -17.57 -10.05
C LEU A 125 -9.32 -18.54 -8.89
N SER A 126 -8.15 -19.18 -8.80
CA SER A 126 -7.79 -20.04 -7.67
C SER A 126 -7.70 -19.28 -6.33
N TYR A 127 -7.33 -18.00 -6.35
CA TYR A 127 -7.41 -17.13 -5.16
C TYR A 127 -8.84 -16.63 -4.94
N TYR A 128 -9.56 -16.33 -6.01
CA TYR A 128 -10.92 -15.82 -5.90
C TYR A 128 -11.87 -16.80 -5.22
N ILE A 129 -11.80 -18.10 -5.54
CA ILE A 129 -12.65 -19.13 -4.90
C ILE A 129 -12.42 -19.26 -3.39
N GLN A 130 -11.27 -18.84 -2.89
CA GLN A 130 -10.97 -18.86 -1.46
C GLN A 130 -11.64 -17.71 -0.69
N VAL A 131 -12.02 -16.64 -1.40
CA VAL A 131 -12.57 -15.42 -0.79
C VAL A 131 -14.03 -15.16 -1.14
N SER A 132 -14.58 -15.84 -2.15
CA SER A 132 -15.94 -15.61 -2.62
C SER A 132 -16.57 -16.86 -3.23
N THR A 133 -17.87 -16.95 -3.08
CA THR A 133 -18.73 -17.97 -3.74
C THR A 133 -19.53 -17.38 -4.91
N ASP A 134 -19.28 -16.12 -5.29
CA ASP A 134 -20.02 -15.47 -6.37
C ASP A 134 -19.56 -15.98 -7.74
N ALA A 135 -20.40 -16.79 -8.37
CA ALA A 135 -20.09 -17.46 -9.64
C ALA A 135 -20.00 -16.51 -10.85
N ARG A 136 -20.45 -15.24 -10.74
CA ARG A 136 -20.46 -14.31 -11.87
C ARG A 136 -19.07 -14.01 -12.44
N ILE A 137 -18.03 -14.10 -11.63
CA ILE A 137 -16.66 -13.87 -12.09
C ILE A 137 -16.22 -14.94 -13.10
N PHE A 138 -16.61 -16.20 -12.90
CA PHE A 138 -16.24 -17.29 -13.79
C PHE A 138 -16.83 -17.08 -15.19
N SER A 139 -18.07 -16.63 -15.28
CA SER A 139 -18.70 -16.32 -16.58
C SER A 139 -18.00 -15.18 -17.32
N THR A 140 -17.33 -14.26 -16.63
CA THR A 140 -16.54 -13.19 -17.25
C THR A 140 -15.40 -13.75 -18.09
N PHE A 141 -14.80 -14.84 -17.64
CA PHE A 141 -13.64 -15.49 -18.26
C PHE A 141 -14.04 -16.74 -19.07
N GLY A 142 -15.30 -17.12 -19.08
CA GLY A 142 -15.75 -18.38 -19.70
C GLY A 142 -15.18 -19.60 -18.99
N ALA A 143 -15.06 -19.56 -17.66
CA ALA A 143 -14.50 -20.60 -16.85
C ALA A 143 -15.57 -21.41 -16.11
N ASP A 144 -15.32 -22.70 -15.88
CA ASP A 144 -16.14 -23.55 -14.99
C ASP A 144 -15.57 -23.49 -13.56
N GLU A 145 -16.42 -23.14 -12.60
CA GLU A 145 -16.05 -23.09 -11.18
C GLU A 145 -15.57 -24.44 -10.64
N LEU A 146 -16.17 -25.55 -11.06
CA LEU A 146 -15.79 -26.88 -10.59
C LEU A 146 -14.43 -27.30 -11.15
N ALA A 147 -14.15 -26.97 -12.41
CA ALA A 147 -12.85 -27.20 -13.03
C ALA A 147 -11.75 -26.41 -12.30
N ILE A 148 -12.00 -25.13 -12.02
CA ILE A 148 -11.05 -24.29 -11.26
C ILE A 148 -10.80 -24.87 -9.87
N LYS A 149 -11.82 -25.32 -9.14
CA LYS A 149 -11.67 -25.97 -7.83
C LYS A 149 -10.87 -27.28 -7.90
N ALA A 150 -10.91 -27.96 -9.02
CA ALA A 150 -10.11 -29.17 -9.28
C ALA A 150 -8.68 -28.85 -9.77
N GLY A 151 -8.35 -27.57 -9.98
CA GLY A 151 -7.07 -27.15 -10.55
C GLY A 151 -6.96 -27.34 -12.06
N ASP A 152 -8.09 -27.50 -12.74
CA ASP A 152 -8.16 -27.64 -14.19
C ASP A 152 -8.52 -26.29 -14.81
N TYR A 153 -7.64 -25.78 -15.66
CA TYR A 153 -7.77 -24.48 -16.33
C TYR A 153 -7.99 -24.62 -17.84
N SER A 154 -8.18 -25.87 -18.33
CA SER A 154 -8.29 -26.14 -19.76
C SER A 154 -9.52 -25.53 -20.42
N ASP A 155 -10.61 -25.34 -19.65
CA ASP A 155 -11.88 -24.83 -20.14
C ASP A 155 -12.01 -23.29 -20.08
N ILE A 156 -10.93 -22.57 -19.72
CA ILE A 156 -10.95 -21.12 -19.69
C ILE A 156 -10.89 -20.58 -21.12
N GLU A 157 -11.93 -19.86 -21.53
CA GLU A 157 -12.04 -19.38 -22.91
C GLU A 157 -11.34 -18.04 -23.15
N LYS A 158 -11.21 -17.20 -22.12
CA LYS A 158 -10.77 -15.81 -22.26
C LYS A 158 -9.63 -15.52 -21.30
N GLY A 159 -8.63 -14.83 -21.82
CA GLY A 159 -7.58 -14.25 -21.02
C GLY A 159 -8.05 -13.03 -20.20
N ILE A 160 -7.13 -12.36 -19.53
CA ILE A 160 -7.41 -11.18 -18.69
C ILE A 160 -7.56 -9.95 -19.59
N PRO A 161 -8.75 -9.27 -19.63
CA PRO A 161 -8.88 -8.03 -20.39
C PRO A 161 -8.02 -6.92 -19.78
N ASN A 162 -7.26 -6.18 -20.61
CA ASN A 162 -6.39 -5.11 -20.14
C ASN A 162 -7.15 -4.05 -19.32
N ASP A 163 -8.33 -3.62 -19.80
CA ASP A 163 -9.14 -2.62 -19.10
C ASP A 163 -9.60 -3.12 -17.72
N TRP A 164 -9.95 -4.39 -17.62
CA TRP A 164 -10.32 -5.02 -16.37
C TRP A 164 -9.14 -5.03 -15.39
N PHE A 165 -7.94 -5.34 -15.88
CA PHE A 165 -6.70 -5.35 -15.09
C PHE A 165 -6.38 -3.94 -14.56
N GLU A 166 -6.40 -2.92 -15.43
CA GLU A 166 -6.15 -1.52 -15.04
C GLU A 166 -7.17 -1.00 -14.04
N GLN A 167 -8.46 -1.31 -14.24
CA GLN A 167 -9.51 -0.89 -13.33
C GLN A 167 -9.32 -1.47 -11.91
N ASN A 168 -8.88 -2.73 -11.79
CA ASN A 168 -8.63 -3.32 -10.48
C ASN A 168 -7.43 -2.66 -9.80
N ILE A 169 -6.32 -2.42 -10.51
CA ILE A 169 -5.17 -1.67 -9.96
C ILE A 169 -5.61 -0.30 -9.46
N SER A 170 -6.33 0.45 -10.30
CA SER A 170 -6.76 1.80 -9.96
C SER A 170 -7.63 1.85 -8.70
N LYS A 171 -8.59 0.93 -8.58
CA LYS A 171 -9.48 0.85 -7.42
C LYS A 171 -8.74 0.47 -6.15
N ILE A 172 -7.89 -0.55 -6.22
CA ILE A 172 -7.12 -1.02 -5.08
C ILE A 172 -6.19 0.09 -4.58
N ASN A 173 -5.44 0.71 -5.50
CA ASN A 173 -4.53 1.80 -5.14
C ASN A 173 -5.28 3.00 -4.57
N HIS A 174 -6.44 3.35 -5.11
CA HIS A 174 -7.28 4.42 -4.57
C HIS A 174 -7.71 4.14 -3.12
N GLU A 175 -8.16 2.91 -2.81
CA GLU A 175 -8.50 2.54 -1.43
C GLU A 175 -7.30 2.60 -0.49
N ILE A 176 -6.12 2.18 -0.95
CA ILE A 176 -4.87 2.25 -0.19
C ILE A 176 -4.47 3.70 0.07
N GLU A 177 -4.42 4.53 -0.98
CA GLU A 177 -3.99 5.93 -0.91
C GLU A 177 -4.98 6.81 -0.11
N THR A 178 -6.27 6.46 -0.11
CA THR A 178 -7.28 7.20 0.67
C THR A 178 -7.14 6.93 2.18
N LYS A 179 -6.71 5.74 2.57
CA LYS A 179 -6.69 5.31 3.98
C LYS A 179 -5.34 5.38 4.65
N LEU A 180 -4.26 5.41 3.87
CA LEU A 180 -2.90 5.41 4.38
C LEU A 180 -2.18 6.71 4.02
N PRO A 181 -1.22 7.16 4.85
CA PRO A 181 -0.26 8.19 4.48
C PRO A 181 0.51 7.80 3.22
N VAL A 182 0.91 8.79 2.42
CA VAL A 182 1.56 8.59 1.10
C VAL A 182 2.77 7.65 1.19
N ASP A 183 3.63 7.85 2.18
CA ASP A 183 4.86 7.03 2.35
C ASP A 183 4.53 5.56 2.64
N VAL A 184 3.49 5.32 3.45
CA VAL A 184 3.02 3.98 3.79
C VAL A 184 2.29 3.34 2.60
N ALA A 185 1.42 4.10 1.94
CA ALA A 185 0.71 3.66 0.75
C ALA A 185 1.67 3.21 -0.37
N ASN A 186 2.74 3.97 -0.59
CA ASN A 186 3.76 3.65 -1.59
C ASN A 186 4.48 2.31 -1.33
N ARG A 187 4.50 1.82 -0.10
CA ARG A 187 5.12 0.53 0.25
C ARG A 187 4.24 -0.67 -0.06
N VAL A 188 2.92 -0.48 -0.15
CA VAL A 188 1.96 -1.60 -0.28
C VAL A 188 1.07 -1.53 -1.51
N LYS A 189 1.07 -0.42 -2.23
CA LYS A 189 0.28 -0.29 -3.47
C LYS A 189 0.84 -1.17 -4.59
N ILE A 190 0.02 -1.39 -5.61
CA ILE A 190 0.44 -2.04 -6.84
C ILE A 190 1.12 -0.99 -7.71
N ASP A 191 2.41 -1.17 -7.96
CA ASP A 191 3.18 -0.30 -8.84
C ASP A 191 3.34 -0.91 -10.23
N SER A 192 3.60 -0.06 -11.21
CA SER A 192 3.79 -0.49 -12.59
C SER A 192 5.05 0.15 -13.15
N LYS A 193 6.04 -0.67 -13.47
CA LYS A 193 7.32 -0.25 -14.01
C LYS A 193 7.48 -0.65 -15.47
N TRP A 194 8.13 0.20 -16.25
CA TRP A 194 8.55 -0.12 -17.60
C TRP A 194 9.93 -0.78 -17.59
N GLU A 195 10.01 -1.99 -18.14
CA GLU A 195 11.22 -2.74 -18.29
C GLU A 195 11.31 -3.25 -19.73
N ASN A 196 12.37 -2.86 -20.47
CA ASN A 196 12.58 -3.28 -21.86
C ASN A 196 11.35 -3.09 -22.78
N ARG A 197 10.65 -1.96 -22.65
CA ARG A 197 9.42 -1.62 -23.39
C ARG A 197 8.19 -2.44 -23.00
N ILE A 198 8.27 -3.24 -21.96
CA ILE A 198 7.16 -4.01 -21.43
C ILE A 198 6.84 -3.47 -20.03
N ARG A 199 5.56 -3.33 -19.72
CA ARG A 199 5.12 -2.88 -18.40
C ARG A 199 4.94 -4.08 -17.49
N ARG A 200 5.46 -4.00 -16.27
CA ARG A 200 5.22 -4.97 -15.20
C ARG A 200 4.41 -4.33 -14.09
N SER A 201 3.49 -5.08 -13.51
CA SER A 201 2.75 -4.65 -12.33
C SER A 201 3.00 -5.63 -11.19
N ALA A 202 3.48 -5.13 -10.07
CA ALA A 202 3.77 -5.89 -8.86
C ALA A 202 3.32 -5.14 -7.61
N VAL A 203 3.07 -5.86 -6.54
CA VAL A 203 2.85 -5.26 -5.23
C VAL A 203 4.18 -4.77 -4.67
N ASN A 204 4.23 -3.54 -4.18
CA ASN A 204 5.49 -2.90 -3.75
C ASN A 204 6.14 -3.51 -2.51
N VAL A 205 5.46 -4.39 -1.79
CA VAL A 205 5.99 -5.02 -0.56
C VAL A 205 7.36 -5.66 -0.71
N TYR A 206 7.65 -6.21 -1.88
CA TYR A 206 8.96 -6.83 -2.15
C TYR A 206 10.11 -5.83 -2.30
N LEU A 207 9.79 -4.60 -2.72
CA LEU A 207 10.79 -3.56 -2.91
C LEU A 207 11.10 -2.79 -1.63
N THR A 208 10.30 -2.97 -0.59
CA THR A 208 10.33 -2.18 0.66
C THR A 208 10.52 -3.03 1.91
N GLU A 209 10.90 -4.30 1.75
CA GLU A 209 11.13 -5.25 2.84
C GLU A 209 9.95 -5.34 3.84
N VAL A 210 8.72 -5.29 3.33
CA VAL A 210 7.52 -5.44 4.14
C VAL A 210 7.31 -6.91 4.48
N ASN A 211 7.14 -7.22 5.76
CA ASN A 211 6.73 -8.56 6.17
C ASN A 211 5.24 -8.75 5.86
N VAL A 212 4.88 -9.81 5.14
CA VAL A 212 3.49 -10.10 4.80
C VAL A 212 3.02 -11.38 5.48
N HIS A 213 1.86 -11.33 6.11
CA HIS A 213 1.18 -12.47 6.70
C HIS A 213 -0.19 -12.67 6.05
N ILE A 214 -0.49 -13.90 5.66
CA ILE A 214 -1.82 -14.29 5.15
C ILE A 214 -2.56 -15.02 6.27
N ILE A 215 -3.72 -14.50 6.71
CA ILE A 215 -4.52 -14.97 7.84
C ILE A 215 -6.00 -15.14 7.49
#